data_7c0cf73b52805b82e76f0602f74a88d0
#
_entry.id   7c0cf73b52805b82e76f0602f74a88d0
#
_cell.length_a   1.000
_cell.length_b   1.000
_cell.length_c   1.000
_cell.angle_alpha   90.00
_cell.angle_beta   90.00
_cell.angle_gamma   90.00
#
_symmetry.space_group_name_H-M   'P 1'
#
loop_
_entity.id
_entity.type
_entity.pdbx_description
1 polymer ?
#
loop_
_entity_poly.entity_id
_entity_poly.type
_entity_poly.pdbx_seq_one_letter_code
_entity_poly.pdbx_strand_id
1 'polypeptide(L)'
;MTYSETQLLLAEAAHRKWTTGTASTLFSNGIKAHMQQFASYGTSSSISEATINAYLLANSLTPGKELEEINTQYWVSSFLVGPESWANFRRSGFPVLKPNSFPGSDLKTEPFIRRLTYVDAELNVNKANVQKAIERQGANTMDTRIWWDKK
;
A
#
# COMPACT_ATOMS: atom_id res chain seq x y z
N MET A 1 -12.14 1.98 -4.31
CA MET A 1 -11.38 3.23 -4.07
C MET A 1 -12.28 4.22 -3.36
N THR A 2 -11.87 4.73 -2.21
CA THR A 2 -12.59 5.71 -1.40
C THR A 2 -12.09 7.13 -1.70
N TYR A 3 -12.82 8.13 -1.23
CA TYR A 3 -12.36 9.52 -1.33
C TYR A 3 -11.06 9.75 -0.53
N SER A 4 -10.92 9.07 0.61
CA SER A 4 -9.69 9.07 1.42
C SER A 4 -8.48 8.59 0.61
N GLU A 5 -8.58 7.39 0.00
CA GLU A 5 -7.51 6.82 -0.84
C GLU A 5 -7.14 7.76 -1.99
N THR A 6 -8.15 8.37 -2.66
CA THR A 6 -7.91 9.33 -3.74
C THR A 6 -7.12 10.54 -3.25
N GLN A 7 -7.48 11.11 -2.10
CA GLN A 7 -6.77 12.27 -1.53
C GLN A 7 -5.33 11.92 -1.15
N LEU A 8 -5.09 10.74 -0.60
CA LEU A 8 -3.74 10.29 -0.23
C LEU A 8 -2.87 10.03 -1.47
N LEU A 9 -3.42 9.45 -2.54
CA LEU A 9 -2.70 9.30 -3.81
C LEU A 9 -2.38 10.67 -4.45
N LEU A 10 -3.33 11.62 -4.38
CA LEU A 10 -3.08 12.98 -4.83
C LEU A 10 -2.04 13.70 -3.96
N ALA A 11 -1.99 13.43 -2.66
CA ALA A 11 -0.95 13.96 -1.78
C ALA A 11 0.45 13.47 -2.21
N GLU A 12 0.60 12.19 -2.53
CA GLU A 12 1.84 11.66 -3.07
C GLU A 12 2.17 12.28 -4.43
N ALA A 13 1.20 12.37 -5.34
CA ALA A 13 1.39 12.98 -6.65
C ALA A 13 1.82 14.45 -6.54
N ALA A 14 1.22 15.22 -5.61
CA ALA A 14 1.59 16.62 -5.35
C ALA A 14 3.00 16.72 -4.74
N HIS A 15 3.36 15.84 -3.79
CA HIS A 15 4.71 15.78 -3.25
C HIS A 15 5.75 15.50 -4.36
N ARG A 16 5.43 14.60 -5.29
CA ARG A 16 6.28 14.28 -6.46
C ARG A 16 6.22 15.33 -7.58
N LYS A 17 5.44 16.40 -7.42
CA LYS A 17 5.24 17.45 -8.42
C LYS A 17 4.62 16.95 -9.74
N TRP A 18 3.83 15.89 -9.67
CA TRP A 18 3.10 15.36 -10.83
C TRP A 18 1.74 16.02 -11.04
N THR A 19 1.24 16.71 -10.02
CA THR A 19 0.00 17.49 -10.08
C THR A 19 0.13 18.78 -9.29
N THR A 20 -0.80 19.71 -9.50
CA THR A 20 -0.94 20.92 -8.70
C THR A 20 -1.64 20.61 -7.39
N GLY A 21 -1.34 21.40 -6.37
CA GLY A 21 -1.91 21.25 -5.03
C GLY A 21 -0.85 21.14 -3.97
N THR A 22 -1.29 21.25 -2.73
CA THR A 22 -0.40 21.17 -1.56
C THR A 22 -0.50 19.78 -0.95
N ALA A 23 0.59 19.05 -0.93
CA ALA A 23 0.64 17.69 -0.41
C ALA A 23 0.08 17.59 1.02
N SER A 24 0.40 18.55 1.90
CA SER A 24 -0.10 18.57 3.28
C SER A 24 -1.62 18.74 3.37
N THR A 25 -2.21 19.58 2.53
CA THR A 25 -3.67 19.76 2.50
C THR A 25 -4.37 18.49 2.02
N LEU A 26 -3.87 17.89 0.94
CA LEU A 26 -4.41 16.64 0.40
C LEU A 26 -4.26 15.47 1.39
N PHE A 27 -3.14 15.40 2.07
CA PHE A 27 -2.88 14.42 3.13
C PHE A 27 -3.89 14.56 4.28
N SER A 28 -4.06 15.78 4.80
CA SER A 28 -5.03 16.06 5.87
C SER A 28 -6.47 15.74 5.43
N ASN A 29 -6.84 16.07 4.20
CA ASN A 29 -8.14 15.72 3.64
C ASN A 29 -8.36 14.20 3.56
N GLY A 30 -7.33 13.45 3.18
CA GLY A 30 -7.36 12.00 3.13
C GLY A 30 -7.60 11.37 4.50
N ILE A 31 -6.85 11.80 5.51
CA ILE A 31 -7.03 11.35 6.90
C ILE A 31 -8.42 11.71 7.41
N LYS A 32 -8.82 12.97 7.26
CA LYS A 32 -10.15 13.45 7.70
C LYS A 32 -11.26 12.61 7.08
N ALA A 33 -11.21 12.40 5.78
CA ALA A 33 -12.20 11.60 5.06
C ALA A 33 -12.27 10.16 5.56
N HIS A 34 -11.12 9.52 5.83
CA HIS A 34 -11.09 8.16 6.38
C HIS A 34 -11.74 8.12 7.77
N MET A 35 -11.39 9.05 8.65
CA MET A 35 -11.98 9.09 10.00
C MET A 35 -13.49 9.38 9.96
N GLN A 36 -13.95 10.25 9.06
CA GLN A 36 -15.38 10.56 8.88
C GLN A 36 -16.17 9.39 8.30
N GLN A 37 -15.53 8.52 7.50
CA GLN A 37 -16.16 7.32 6.92
C GLN A 37 -16.73 6.40 8.00
N PHE A 38 -16.16 6.36 9.20
CA PHE A 38 -16.64 5.50 10.29
C PHE A 38 -18.08 5.81 10.70
N ALA A 39 -18.56 7.02 10.49
CA ALA A 39 -19.95 7.37 10.76
C ALA A 39 -20.96 6.56 9.92
N SER A 40 -20.55 6.04 8.76
CA SER A 40 -21.40 5.18 7.91
C SER A 40 -21.64 3.78 8.47
N TYR A 41 -20.83 3.36 9.45
CA TYR A 41 -20.97 2.05 10.13
C TYR A 41 -21.89 2.11 11.34
N GLY A 42 -22.43 3.28 11.68
CA GLY A 42 -23.35 3.51 12.78
C GLY A 42 -22.93 4.69 13.66
N THR A 43 -23.89 5.22 14.42
CA THR A 43 -23.67 6.40 15.26
C THR A 43 -22.62 6.18 16.36
N SER A 44 -22.51 4.96 16.87
CA SER A 44 -21.50 4.58 17.88
C SER A 44 -20.06 4.54 17.32
N SER A 45 -19.91 4.47 16.01
CA SER A 45 -18.61 4.45 15.33
C SER A 45 -18.15 5.84 14.88
N SER A 46 -18.99 6.86 15.06
CA SER A 46 -18.69 8.23 14.65
C SER A 46 -17.54 8.82 15.47
N ILE A 47 -16.59 9.42 14.79
CA ILE A 47 -15.45 10.11 15.42
C ILE A 47 -15.74 11.61 15.44
N SER A 48 -15.57 12.23 16.61
CA SER A 48 -15.85 13.66 16.76
C SER A 48 -14.87 14.53 15.97
N GLU A 49 -15.34 15.67 15.48
CA GLU A 49 -14.48 16.65 14.78
C GLU A 49 -13.30 17.11 15.67
N ALA A 50 -13.51 17.21 16.98
CA ALA A 50 -12.43 17.57 17.92
C ALA A 50 -11.31 16.50 17.90
N THR A 51 -11.69 15.22 17.93
CA THR A 51 -10.73 14.10 17.84
C THR A 51 -10.01 14.09 16.51
N ILE A 52 -10.74 14.30 15.40
CA ILE A 52 -10.17 14.37 14.06
C ILE A 52 -9.13 15.50 13.99
N ASN A 53 -9.47 16.70 14.44
CA ASN A 53 -8.57 17.84 14.40
C ASN A 53 -7.34 17.64 15.30
N ALA A 54 -7.48 17.03 16.47
CA ALA A 54 -6.35 16.67 17.33
C ALA A 54 -5.41 15.68 16.64
N TYR A 55 -5.96 14.67 15.95
CA TYR A 55 -5.17 13.71 15.18
C TYR A 55 -4.41 14.37 14.03
N LEU A 56 -5.07 15.25 13.28
CA LEU A 56 -4.44 15.97 12.16
C LEU A 56 -3.28 16.87 12.61
N LEU A 57 -3.41 17.52 13.77
CA LEU A 57 -2.34 18.32 14.36
C LEU A 57 -1.14 17.47 14.79
N ALA A 58 -1.41 16.30 15.36
CA ALA A 58 -0.37 15.38 15.81
C ALA A 58 0.32 14.62 14.67
N ASN A 59 -0.32 14.52 13.50
CA ASN A 59 0.14 13.74 12.35
C ASN A 59 0.26 14.61 11.09
N SER A 60 0.83 15.79 11.20
CA SER A 60 1.18 16.62 10.03
C SER A 60 2.38 16.04 9.31
N LEU A 61 2.48 16.28 7.98
CA LEU A 61 3.63 15.83 7.20
C LEU A 61 4.94 16.42 7.73
N THR A 62 5.93 15.56 7.90
CA THR A 62 7.28 15.92 8.36
C THR A 62 8.21 16.03 7.15
N PRO A 63 8.97 17.16 7.01
CA PRO A 63 9.93 17.31 5.92
C PRO A 63 10.93 16.12 5.85
N GLY A 64 11.01 15.51 4.67
CA GLY A 64 11.86 14.35 4.40
C GLY A 64 11.24 12.99 4.73
N LYS A 65 10.02 12.95 5.31
CA LYS A 65 9.27 11.72 5.60
C LYS A 65 7.91 11.65 4.90
N GLU A 66 7.64 12.58 4.02
CA GLU A 66 6.31 12.74 3.42
C GLU A 66 5.82 11.47 2.74
N LEU A 67 6.67 10.79 1.97
CA LEU A 67 6.30 9.55 1.28
C LEU A 67 5.99 8.41 2.25
N GLU A 68 6.76 8.28 3.33
CA GLU A 68 6.51 7.30 4.39
C GLU A 68 5.17 7.57 5.07
N GLU A 69 4.94 8.81 5.48
CA GLU A 69 3.73 9.20 6.21
C GLU A 69 2.48 9.08 5.35
N ILE A 70 2.53 9.55 4.09
CA ILE A 70 1.41 9.42 3.13
C ILE A 70 1.07 7.95 2.89
N ASN A 71 2.08 7.12 2.60
CA ASN A 71 1.85 5.72 2.28
C ASN A 71 1.48 4.88 3.51
N THR A 72 1.93 5.28 4.70
CA THR A 72 1.48 4.68 5.96
C THR A 72 0.00 4.98 6.22
N GLN A 73 -0.45 6.22 6.00
CA GLN A 73 -1.87 6.57 6.11
C GLN A 73 -2.72 5.89 5.01
N TYR A 74 -2.18 5.73 3.81
CA TYR A 74 -2.84 4.95 2.76
C TYR A 74 -3.04 3.49 3.19
N TRP A 75 -2.02 2.88 3.78
CA TRP A 75 -2.09 1.52 4.31
C TRP A 75 -3.14 1.40 5.42
N VAL A 76 -3.25 2.39 6.31
CA VAL A 76 -4.29 2.44 7.34
C VAL A 76 -5.68 2.59 6.72
N SER A 77 -5.84 3.46 5.71
CA SER A 77 -7.14 3.68 5.05
C SER A 77 -7.62 2.49 4.23
N SER A 78 -6.70 1.65 3.76
CA SER A 78 -7.01 0.41 3.03
C SER A 78 -7.17 -0.82 3.94
N PHE A 79 -7.41 -0.63 5.24
CA PHE A 79 -7.69 -1.71 6.18
C PHE A 79 -8.86 -2.57 5.68
N LEU A 80 -8.70 -3.89 5.75
CA LEU A 80 -9.58 -4.93 5.17
C LEU A 80 -9.62 -4.99 3.63
N VAL A 81 -8.84 -4.17 2.93
CA VAL A 81 -8.68 -4.25 1.47
C VAL A 81 -7.27 -4.78 1.17
N GLY A 82 -7.02 -6.05 1.49
CA GLY A 82 -5.71 -6.69 1.42
C GLY A 82 -4.98 -6.54 0.07
N PRO A 83 -5.62 -6.76 -1.08
CA PRO A 83 -4.97 -6.57 -2.38
C PRO A 83 -4.43 -5.15 -2.59
N GLU A 84 -5.17 -4.13 -2.17
CA GLU A 84 -4.76 -2.72 -2.31
C GLU A 84 -3.61 -2.38 -1.36
N SER A 85 -3.72 -2.76 -0.08
CA SER A 85 -2.65 -2.59 0.90
C SER A 85 -1.35 -3.25 0.44
N TRP A 86 -1.43 -4.48 -0.07
CA TRP A 86 -0.27 -5.22 -0.57
C TRP A 86 0.32 -4.60 -1.84
N ALA A 87 -0.52 -4.14 -2.77
CA ALA A 87 -0.06 -3.45 -3.98
C ALA A 87 0.69 -2.16 -3.63
N ASN A 88 0.12 -1.34 -2.74
CA ASN A 88 0.76 -0.10 -2.30
C ASN A 88 2.07 -0.36 -1.53
N PHE A 89 2.08 -1.34 -0.62
CA PHE A 89 3.29 -1.72 0.11
C PHE A 89 4.43 -2.14 -0.85
N ARG A 90 4.14 -2.95 -1.85
CA ARG A 90 5.16 -3.36 -2.84
C ARG A 90 5.66 -2.18 -3.67
N ARG A 91 4.77 -1.26 -4.03
CA ARG A 91 5.09 -0.06 -4.82
C ARG A 91 5.91 0.96 -4.04
N SER A 92 5.50 1.25 -2.80
CA SER A 92 6.05 2.35 -2.01
C SER A 92 7.16 1.91 -1.05
N GLY A 93 7.14 0.66 -0.58
CA GLY A 93 7.97 0.16 0.51
C GLY A 93 7.45 0.52 1.90
N PHE A 94 6.31 1.22 2.00
CA PHE A 94 5.74 1.69 3.26
C PHE A 94 4.38 1.06 3.57
N PRO A 95 4.03 0.93 4.85
CA PRO A 95 4.84 1.25 6.03
C PRO A 95 6.06 0.35 6.19
N VAL A 96 7.03 0.73 6.99
CA VAL A 96 8.18 -0.13 7.33
C VAL A 96 7.70 -1.24 8.26
N LEU A 97 7.40 -2.40 7.68
CA LEU A 97 6.89 -3.56 8.39
C LEU A 97 8.03 -4.46 8.88
N LYS A 98 7.81 -5.14 10.01
CA LYS A 98 8.68 -6.22 10.43
C LYS A 98 8.21 -7.53 9.79
N PRO A 99 9.11 -8.29 9.14
CA PRO A 99 8.75 -9.58 8.58
C PRO A 99 8.38 -10.55 9.70
N ASN A 100 7.38 -11.38 9.45
CA ASN A 100 7.09 -12.52 10.31
C ASN A 100 7.97 -13.70 9.87
N SER A 101 9.02 -13.96 10.62
CA SER A 101 9.89 -15.10 10.36
C SER A 101 9.14 -16.39 10.69
N PHE A 102 8.90 -17.18 9.67
CA PHE A 102 8.19 -18.47 9.79
C PHE A 102 9.13 -19.61 9.39
N PRO A 103 9.37 -20.62 10.26
CA PRO A 103 10.12 -21.82 9.90
C PRO A 103 9.39 -22.54 8.75
N GLY A 104 10.08 -22.77 7.64
CA GLY A 104 9.49 -23.35 6.43
C GLY A 104 8.98 -22.33 5.41
N SER A 105 9.25 -21.03 5.59
CA SER A 105 9.00 -20.03 4.58
C SER A 105 9.80 -20.31 3.30
N ASP A 106 9.13 -20.21 2.15
CA ASP A 106 9.76 -20.31 0.82
C ASP A 106 10.45 -19.03 0.37
N LEU A 107 10.35 -17.95 1.17
CA LEU A 107 11.03 -16.68 0.87
C LEU A 107 12.54 -16.86 1.10
N LYS A 108 13.35 -16.55 0.08
CA LYS A 108 14.81 -16.75 0.11
C LYS A 108 15.60 -15.43 0.06
N THR A 109 15.11 -14.46 -0.71
CA THR A 109 15.85 -13.22 -1.01
C THR A 109 15.17 -11.97 -0.46
N GLU A 110 13.86 -12.02 -0.26
CA GLU A 110 13.05 -10.92 0.23
C GLU A 110 12.28 -11.34 1.48
N PRO A 111 12.14 -10.48 2.48
CA PRO A 111 11.43 -10.82 3.72
C PRO A 111 9.90 -10.85 3.58
N PHE A 112 9.38 -10.40 2.42
CA PHE A 112 7.94 -10.33 2.14
C PHE A 112 7.61 -10.90 0.78
N ILE A 113 6.38 -11.42 0.65
CA ILE A 113 5.84 -11.88 -0.62
C ILE A 113 5.76 -10.71 -1.61
N ARG A 114 6.37 -10.88 -2.78
CA ARG A 114 6.40 -9.90 -3.86
C ARG A 114 5.44 -10.24 -5.01
N ARG A 115 5.17 -11.52 -5.20
CA ARG A 115 4.21 -12.03 -6.20
C ARG A 115 3.64 -13.37 -5.75
N LEU A 116 2.56 -13.78 -6.38
CA LEU A 116 2.12 -15.17 -6.31
C LEU A 116 2.81 -15.98 -7.42
N THR A 117 3.08 -17.24 -7.14
CA THR A 117 3.62 -18.20 -8.13
C THR A 117 2.55 -18.55 -9.16
N TYR A 118 2.98 -19.07 -10.31
CA TYR A 118 2.06 -19.70 -11.24
C TYR A 118 1.42 -20.92 -10.59
N VAL A 119 0.14 -21.12 -10.86
CA VAL A 119 -0.60 -22.27 -10.34
C VAL A 119 -0.17 -23.58 -11.02
N ASP A 120 -0.27 -24.70 -10.31
CA ASP A 120 0.16 -26.01 -10.80
C ASP A 120 -0.54 -26.42 -12.12
N ALA A 121 -1.79 -26.03 -12.31
CA ALA A 121 -2.51 -26.26 -13.55
C ALA A 121 -1.79 -25.66 -14.75
N GLU A 122 -1.34 -24.39 -14.66
CA GLU A 122 -0.57 -23.73 -15.72
C GLU A 122 0.80 -24.37 -15.92
N LEU A 123 1.48 -24.74 -14.85
CA LEU A 123 2.78 -25.42 -14.91
C LEU A 123 2.70 -26.78 -15.64
N ASN A 124 1.56 -27.46 -15.54
CA ASN A 124 1.36 -28.77 -16.17
C ASN A 124 0.82 -28.67 -17.61
N VAL A 125 -0.19 -27.86 -17.84
CA VAL A 125 -0.91 -27.79 -19.12
C VAL A 125 -0.23 -26.85 -20.12
N ASN A 126 0.36 -25.76 -19.64
CA ASN A 126 0.92 -24.67 -20.47
C ASN A 126 2.43 -24.47 -20.23
N LYS A 127 3.12 -25.53 -19.88
CA LYS A 127 4.52 -25.54 -19.43
C LYS A 127 5.45 -24.70 -20.31
N ALA A 128 5.36 -24.85 -21.63
CA ALA A 128 6.28 -24.16 -22.56
C ALA A 128 6.12 -22.61 -22.52
N ASN A 129 4.90 -22.11 -22.40
CA ASN A 129 4.66 -20.67 -22.30
C ASN A 129 5.00 -20.13 -20.90
N VAL A 130 4.72 -20.91 -19.85
CA VAL A 130 5.11 -20.55 -18.49
C VAL A 130 6.62 -20.45 -18.37
N GLN A 131 7.37 -21.40 -18.98
CA GLN A 131 8.83 -21.35 -18.98
C GLN A 131 9.34 -20.06 -19.66
N LYS A 132 8.80 -19.69 -20.81
CA LYS A 132 9.14 -18.42 -21.49
C LYS A 132 8.80 -17.18 -20.64
N ALA A 133 7.71 -17.25 -19.86
CA ALA A 133 7.35 -16.17 -18.95
C ALA A 133 8.34 -16.06 -17.77
N ILE A 134 8.77 -17.19 -17.22
CA ILE A 134 9.79 -17.27 -16.15
C ILE A 134 11.12 -16.71 -16.63
N GLU A 135 11.55 -17.05 -17.85
CA GLU A 135 12.78 -16.52 -18.46
C GLU A 135 12.77 -14.99 -18.58
N ARG A 136 11.61 -14.39 -18.84
CA ARG A 136 11.44 -12.94 -18.96
C ARG A 136 11.27 -12.21 -17.62
N GLN A 137 10.59 -12.84 -16.66
CA GLN A 137 10.19 -12.20 -15.40
C GLN A 137 11.09 -12.56 -14.22
N GLY A 138 11.90 -13.61 -14.34
CA GLY A 138 12.67 -14.20 -13.24
C GLY A 138 12.00 -15.41 -12.64
N ALA A 139 12.63 -16.01 -11.64
CA ALA A 139 12.24 -17.26 -11.00
C ALA A 139 10.77 -17.28 -10.55
N ASN A 140 10.12 -18.43 -10.64
CA ASN A 140 8.74 -18.61 -10.17
C ASN A 140 8.71 -18.81 -8.64
N THR A 141 9.16 -17.80 -7.90
CA THR A 141 9.16 -17.78 -6.43
C THR A 141 8.35 -16.59 -5.92
N MET A 142 7.85 -16.67 -4.67
CA MET A 142 7.04 -15.62 -4.08
C MET A 142 7.83 -14.33 -3.78
N ASP A 143 9.14 -14.42 -3.69
CA ASP A 143 10.04 -13.29 -3.43
C ASP A 143 10.64 -12.65 -4.70
N THR A 144 10.32 -13.18 -5.88
CA THR A 144 10.71 -12.55 -7.16
C THR A 144 9.93 -11.26 -7.38
N ARG A 145 10.65 -10.14 -7.55
CA ARG A 145 10.04 -8.85 -7.87
C ARG A 145 9.54 -8.81 -9.31
N ILE A 146 8.42 -8.17 -9.52
CA ILE A 146 7.87 -7.92 -10.86
C ILE A 146 8.39 -6.59 -11.41
N TRP A 147 8.20 -6.33 -12.69
CA TRP A 147 8.85 -5.23 -13.42
C TRP A 147 8.64 -3.82 -12.82
N TRP A 148 7.52 -3.57 -12.14
CA TRP A 148 7.23 -2.29 -11.50
C TRP A 148 7.59 -2.24 -10.00
N ASP A 149 7.84 -3.39 -9.37
CA ASP A 149 8.27 -3.48 -7.96
C ASP A 149 9.78 -3.28 -7.90
N LYS A 150 10.22 -2.03 -8.02
CA LYS A 150 11.63 -1.62 -8.01
C LYS A 150 12.10 -1.38 -6.58
N LYS A 151 13.41 -1.61 -6.33
CA LYS A 151 14.07 -1.16 -5.09
C LYS A 151 14.28 0.34 -5.13
#